data_60880fab7c9ba77e58cc2cc74d66bb6b
#
_entry.id   60880fab7c9ba77e58cc2cc74d66bb6b
#
_cell.length_a   1.000
_cell.length_b   1.000
_cell.length_c   1.000
_cell.angle_alpha   90.00
_cell.angle_beta   90.00
_cell.angle_gamma   90.00
#
_symmetry.space_group_name_H-M   'P 1'
#
loop_
_entity.id
_entity.type
_entity.pdbx_description
1 polymer ?
#
loop_
_entity_poly.entity_id
_entity_poly.type
_entity_poly.pdbx_seq_one_letter_code
_entity_poly.pdbx_strand_id
1 'polypeptide(L)'
;MTAATDLFNRKGYAATSVREIVEAAGVTKPVLYYHFGNKEGLYLALFQEGYAALLELLAEARSHRGTVRERIAFLCDRVYLFHAEHLPLVRVMHSIYYGPPQGAPAFDFDATHHTFQALTAEILQEGLKTGELRPMPVEQATWAVVGALNIALEIDLCHPEQSLGRHGLARLLDAVFDGLAVPAAGRPRPRLPSDRSSATTTKGVRR
;
A
#
# COMPACT_ATOMS: atom_id res chain seq x y z
N MET A 1 -3.58 -16.47 -16.43
CA MET A 1 -2.87 -15.35 -15.76
C MET A 1 -1.87 -15.84 -14.71
N THR A 2 -2.19 -16.79 -13.85
CA THR A 2 -1.30 -17.32 -12.79
C THR A 2 0.09 -17.74 -13.30
N ALA A 3 0.16 -18.54 -14.40
CA ALA A 3 1.43 -18.97 -14.97
C ALA A 3 2.36 -17.81 -15.39
N ALA A 4 1.79 -16.69 -15.87
CA ALA A 4 2.55 -15.50 -16.22
C ALA A 4 3.08 -14.79 -14.97
N THR A 5 2.23 -14.64 -13.95
CA THR A 5 2.64 -14.05 -12.66
C THR A 5 3.79 -14.84 -12.03
N ASP A 6 3.73 -16.18 -12.02
CA ASP A 6 4.77 -17.04 -11.48
C ASP A 6 6.09 -16.91 -12.26
N LEU A 7 6.02 -16.80 -13.58
CA LEU A 7 7.21 -16.60 -14.42
C LEU A 7 7.81 -15.22 -14.22
N PHE A 8 7.00 -14.17 -14.15
CA PHE A 8 7.48 -12.82 -13.86
C PHE A 8 8.14 -12.72 -12.49
N ASN A 9 7.60 -13.39 -11.47
CA ASN A 9 8.22 -13.46 -10.14
C ASN A 9 9.59 -14.15 -10.17
N ARG A 10 9.72 -15.26 -10.88
CA ARG A 10 10.95 -16.05 -10.85
C ARG A 10 12.06 -15.49 -11.73
N LYS A 11 11.73 -14.89 -12.86
CA LYS A 11 12.68 -14.52 -13.92
C LYS A 11 12.69 -13.02 -14.23
N GLY A 12 11.70 -12.27 -13.74
CA GLY A 12 11.43 -10.90 -14.13
C GLY A 12 10.71 -10.81 -15.48
N TYR A 13 10.19 -9.61 -15.77
CA TYR A 13 9.45 -9.35 -17.00
C TYR A 13 10.30 -9.56 -18.25
N ALA A 14 11.53 -8.96 -18.28
CA ALA A 14 12.39 -9.00 -19.47
C ALA A 14 12.75 -10.42 -19.90
N ALA A 15 13.14 -11.28 -18.95
CA ALA A 15 13.62 -12.63 -19.23
C ALA A 15 12.49 -13.65 -19.46
N THR A 16 11.22 -13.26 -19.29
CA THR A 16 10.06 -14.14 -19.53
C THR A 16 9.60 -14.02 -20.97
N SER A 17 9.52 -15.15 -21.68
CA SER A 17 9.05 -15.22 -23.08
C SER A 17 7.58 -15.66 -23.17
N VAL A 18 6.89 -15.25 -24.25
CA VAL A 18 5.52 -15.74 -24.56
C VAL A 18 5.48 -17.26 -24.68
N ARG A 19 6.53 -17.88 -25.22
CA ARG A 19 6.61 -19.34 -25.35
C ARG A 19 6.53 -20.02 -23.97
N GLU A 20 7.32 -19.58 -23.02
CA GLU A 20 7.31 -20.13 -21.65
C GLU A 20 5.94 -19.94 -20.97
N ILE A 21 5.32 -18.76 -21.17
CA ILE A 21 3.99 -18.48 -20.61
C ILE A 21 2.94 -19.46 -21.13
N VAL A 22 2.87 -19.65 -22.43
CA VAL A 22 1.85 -20.55 -23.02
C VAL A 22 2.13 -22.02 -22.71
N GLU A 23 3.39 -22.44 -22.66
CA GLU A 23 3.79 -23.77 -22.22
C GLU A 23 3.37 -24.01 -20.76
N ALA A 24 3.66 -23.07 -19.86
CA ALA A 24 3.30 -23.18 -18.45
C ALA A 24 1.79 -23.11 -18.20
N ALA A 25 1.05 -22.37 -19.05
CA ALA A 25 -0.40 -22.24 -18.95
C ALA A 25 -1.16 -23.37 -19.65
N GLY A 26 -0.49 -24.25 -20.41
CA GLY A 26 -1.13 -25.30 -21.20
C GLY A 26 -2.00 -24.77 -22.35
N VAL A 27 -1.67 -23.58 -22.90
CA VAL A 27 -2.40 -22.95 -24.00
C VAL A 27 -1.49 -22.74 -25.21
N THR A 28 -2.04 -22.26 -26.33
CA THR A 28 -1.27 -21.96 -27.53
C THR A 28 -0.99 -20.46 -27.68
N LYS A 29 0.04 -20.08 -28.44
CA LYS A 29 0.33 -18.68 -28.75
C LYS A 29 -0.86 -17.92 -29.36
N PRO A 30 -1.60 -18.48 -30.36
CA PRO A 30 -2.79 -17.80 -30.86
C PRO A 30 -3.83 -17.46 -29.79
N VAL A 31 -4.02 -18.32 -28.79
CA VAL A 31 -4.94 -18.06 -27.67
C VAL A 31 -4.46 -16.86 -26.84
N LEU A 32 -3.17 -16.81 -26.52
CA LEU A 32 -2.62 -15.66 -25.78
C LEU A 32 -2.76 -14.37 -26.58
N TYR A 33 -2.39 -14.40 -27.87
CA TYR A 33 -2.51 -13.22 -28.73
C TYR A 33 -3.95 -12.77 -28.94
N TYR A 34 -4.88 -13.70 -29.01
CA TYR A 34 -6.31 -13.38 -29.13
C TYR A 34 -6.82 -12.61 -27.91
N HIS A 35 -6.44 -13.03 -26.70
CA HIS A 35 -6.93 -12.39 -25.47
C HIS A 35 -6.15 -11.14 -25.05
N PHE A 36 -4.85 -11.12 -25.28
CA PHE A 36 -3.96 -10.10 -24.70
C PHE A 36 -3.16 -9.32 -25.75
N GLY A 37 -3.20 -9.70 -27.01
CA GLY A 37 -2.42 -9.09 -28.10
C GLY A 37 -0.94 -9.46 -28.07
N ASN A 38 -0.28 -9.33 -26.93
CA ASN A 38 1.14 -9.63 -26.74
C ASN A 38 1.51 -9.82 -25.25
N LYS A 39 2.80 -9.98 -24.93
CA LYS A 39 3.28 -10.09 -23.54
C LYS A 39 2.99 -8.81 -22.72
N GLU A 40 3.11 -7.64 -23.34
CA GLU A 40 2.81 -6.35 -22.73
C GLU A 40 1.34 -6.24 -22.34
N GLY A 41 0.42 -6.58 -23.28
CA GLY A 41 -1.02 -6.58 -23.00
C GLY A 41 -1.40 -7.56 -21.89
N LEU A 42 -0.77 -8.75 -21.84
CA LEU A 42 -0.98 -9.69 -20.75
C LEU A 42 -0.50 -9.11 -19.40
N TYR A 43 0.67 -8.47 -19.38
CA TYR A 43 1.22 -7.81 -18.20
C TYR A 43 0.29 -6.71 -17.68
N LEU A 44 -0.14 -5.82 -18.56
CA LEU A 44 -1.06 -4.73 -18.20
C LEU A 44 -2.40 -5.27 -17.71
N ALA A 45 -2.94 -6.33 -18.33
CA ALA A 45 -4.19 -6.95 -17.92
C ALA A 45 -4.11 -7.53 -16.50
N LEU A 46 -2.97 -8.10 -16.08
CA LEU A 46 -2.75 -8.59 -14.73
C LEU A 46 -2.93 -7.49 -13.67
N PHE A 47 -2.32 -6.33 -13.91
CA PHE A 47 -2.41 -5.22 -12.96
C PHE A 47 -3.75 -4.48 -13.05
N GLN A 48 -4.34 -4.38 -14.23
CA GLN A 48 -5.67 -3.78 -14.39
C GLN A 48 -6.76 -4.56 -13.65
N GLU A 49 -6.71 -5.90 -13.70
CA GLU A 49 -7.64 -6.75 -12.94
C GLU A 49 -7.44 -6.58 -11.42
N GLY A 50 -6.20 -6.64 -10.94
CA GLY A 50 -5.90 -6.41 -9.53
C GLY A 50 -6.30 -5.00 -9.06
N TYR A 51 -6.08 -3.97 -9.89
CA TYR A 51 -6.47 -2.61 -9.59
C TYR A 51 -8.00 -2.46 -9.51
N ALA A 52 -8.74 -3.02 -10.46
CA ALA A 52 -10.20 -2.99 -10.44
C ALA A 52 -10.76 -3.64 -9.17
N ALA A 53 -10.26 -4.82 -8.79
CA ALA A 53 -10.67 -5.51 -7.57
C ALA A 53 -10.36 -4.70 -6.30
N LEU A 54 -9.22 -4.00 -6.26
CA LEU A 54 -8.91 -3.12 -5.15
C LEU A 54 -9.85 -1.90 -5.08
N LEU A 55 -10.19 -1.30 -6.21
CA LEU A 55 -11.15 -0.19 -6.23
C LEU A 55 -12.54 -0.60 -5.71
N GLU A 56 -13.01 -1.80 -6.06
CA GLU A 56 -14.27 -2.34 -5.53
C GLU A 56 -14.21 -2.52 -4.00
N LEU A 57 -13.10 -3.06 -3.50
CA LEU A 57 -12.86 -3.19 -2.06
C LEU A 57 -12.85 -1.82 -1.36
N LEU A 58 -12.20 -0.81 -1.92
CA LEU A 58 -12.18 0.54 -1.35
C LEU A 58 -13.56 1.19 -1.35
N ALA A 59 -14.38 0.94 -2.39
CA ALA A 59 -15.76 1.40 -2.44
C ALA A 59 -16.63 0.72 -1.36
N GLU A 60 -16.46 -0.58 -1.11
CA GLU A 60 -17.08 -1.30 0.00
C GLU A 60 -16.68 -0.67 1.35
N ALA A 61 -15.38 -0.48 1.56
CA ALA A 61 -14.86 0.09 2.80
C ALA A 61 -15.35 1.52 3.06
N ARG A 62 -15.52 2.34 2.02
CA ARG A 62 -16.10 3.68 2.13
C ARG A 62 -17.53 3.65 2.67
N SER A 63 -18.33 2.65 2.32
CA SER A 63 -19.72 2.50 2.76
C SER A 63 -19.86 1.91 4.17
N HIS A 64 -18.77 1.37 4.74
CA HIS A 64 -18.79 0.78 6.07
C HIS A 64 -19.14 1.80 7.16
N ARG A 65 -20.02 1.42 8.10
CA ARG A 65 -20.51 2.27 9.18
C ARG A 65 -19.80 1.95 10.48
N GLY A 66 -19.74 2.91 11.38
CA GLY A 66 -19.12 2.79 12.69
C GLY A 66 -18.31 4.03 13.07
N THR A 67 -17.62 3.95 14.19
CA THR A 67 -16.63 4.94 14.62
C THR A 67 -15.49 5.04 13.60
N VAL A 68 -14.75 6.14 13.62
CA VAL A 68 -13.56 6.31 12.76
C VAL A 68 -12.57 5.18 12.96
N ARG A 69 -12.34 4.76 14.22
CA ARG A 69 -11.45 3.62 14.55
C ARG A 69 -11.92 2.33 13.87
N GLU A 70 -13.20 1.99 13.97
CA GLU A 70 -13.76 0.78 13.35
C GLU A 70 -13.68 0.83 11.84
N ARG A 71 -13.98 1.97 11.23
CA ARG A 71 -13.91 2.16 9.77
C ARG A 71 -12.49 2.03 9.24
N ILE A 72 -11.49 2.61 9.90
CA ILE A 72 -10.09 2.47 9.53
C ILE A 72 -9.60 1.04 9.75
N ALA A 73 -9.96 0.41 10.86
CA ALA A 73 -9.59 -0.99 11.12
C ALA A 73 -10.16 -1.91 10.03
N PHE A 74 -11.44 -1.72 9.65
CA PHE A 74 -12.06 -2.46 8.56
C PHE A 74 -11.33 -2.22 7.22
N LEU A 75 -11.09 -0.97 6.85
CA LEU A 75 -10.37 -0.61 5.61
C LEU A 75 -9.00 -1.28 5.54
N CYS A 76 -8.20 -1.16 6.61
CA CYS A 76 -6.86 -1.73 6.65
C CYS A 76 -6.88 -3.26 6.63
N ASP A 77 -7.83 -3.90 7.33
CA ASP A 77 -8.00 -5.35 7.33
C ASP A 77 -8.36 -5.87 5.93
N ARG A 78 -9.27 -5.18 5.22
CA ARG A 78 -9.65 -5.56 3.86
C ARG A 78 -8.49 -5.43 2.87
N VAL A 79 -7.72 -4.33 2.95
CA VAL A 79 -6.52 -4.15 2.10
C VAL A 79 -5.44 -5.17 2.44
N TYR A 80 -5.24 -5.49 3.71
CA TYR A 80 -4.30 -6.53 4.14
C TYR A 80 -4.65 -7.90 3.58
N LEU A 81 -5.93 -8.31 3.67
CA LEU A 81 -6.40 -9.57 3.10
C LEU A 81 -6.24 -9.61 1.58
N PHE A 82 -6.59 -8.52 0.90
CA PHE A 82 -6.40 -8.40 -0.53
C PHE A 82 -4.93 -8.63 -0.94
N HIS A 83 -3.98 -8.03 -0.21
CA HIS A 83 -2.55 -8.26 -0.45
C HIS A 83 -2.15 -9.72 -0.23
N ALA A 84 -2.64 -10.36 0.83
CA ALA A 84 -2.34 -11.76 1.11
C ALA A 84 -2.88 -12.70 0.02
N GLU A 85 -4.08 -12.44 -0.49
CA GLU A 85 -4.70 -13.19 -1.59
C GLU A 85 -3.96 -12.99 -2.93
N HIS A 86 -3.39 -11.79 -3.16
CA HIS A 86 -2.72 -11.41 -4.40
C HIS A 86 -1.19 -11.35 -4.26
N LEU A 87 -0.62 -11.98 -3.24
CA LEU A 87 0.81 -11.89 -2.92
C LEU A 87 1.76 -12.14 -4.11
N PRO A 88 1.51 -13.11 -5.03
CA PRO A 88 2.35 -13.28 -6.19
C PRO A 88 2.36 -12.05 -7.11
N LEU A 89 1.22 -11.39 -7.32
CA LEU A 89 1.12 -10.18 -8.14
C LEU A 89 1.78 -8.97 -7.43
N VAL A 90 1.59 -8.86 -6.12
CA VAL A 90 2.24 -7.82 -5.28
C VAL A 90 3.77 -7.95 -5.36
N ARG A 91 4.32 -9.16 -5.37
CA ARG A 91 5.77 -9.39 -5.54
C ARG A 91 6.27 -8.90 -6.91
N VAL A 92 5.52 -9.15 -7.98
CA VAL A 92 5.88 -8.63 -9.32
C VAL A 92 5.86 -7.10 -9.29
N MET A 93 4.81 -6.49 -8.74
CA MET A 93 4.72 -5.04 -8.58
C MET A 93 5.91 -4.48 -7.81
N HIS A 94 6.22 -5.03 -6.65
CA HIS A 94 7.32 -4.58 -5.80
C HIS A 94 8.67 -4.68 -6.51
N SER A 95 8.93 -5.78 -7.23
CA SER A 95 10.18 -5.97 -7.98
C SER A 95 10.35 -4.98 -9.14
N ILE A 96 9.26 -4.48 -9.70
CA ILE A 96 9.28 -3.49 -10.80
C ILE A 96 9.36 -2.07 -10.24
N TYR A 97 8.62 -1.77 -9.18
CA TYR A 97 8.56 -0.44 -8.59
C TYR A 97 9.86 -0.06 -7.87
N TYR A 98 10.43 -0.98 -7.11
CA TYR A 98 11.65 -0.74 -6.31
C TYR A 98 12.92 -1.36 -6.89
N GLY A 99 12.78 -2.27 -7.85
CA GLY A 99 13.90 -2.95 -8.48
C GLY A 99 14.54 -2.15 -9.63
N PRO A 100 15.63 -2.69 -10.21
CA PRO A 100 16.23 -2.08 -11.39
C PRO A 100 15.26 -2.15 -12.58
N PRO A 101 15.36 -1.21 -13.56
CA PRO A 101 14.52 -1.22 -14.74
C PRO A 101 14.56 -2.56 -15.47
N GLN A 102 13.40 -3.17 -15.70
CA GLN A 102 13.26 -4.48 -16.35
C GLN A 102 12.63 -4.38 -17.76
N GLY A 103 12.46 -3.16 -18.30
CA GLY A 103 11.78 -2.95 -19.57
C GLY A 103 10.30 -3.37 -19.55
N ALA A 104 9.70 -3.45 -18.35
CA ALA A 104 8.27 -3.69 -18.21
C ALA A 104 7.47 -2.46 -18.69
N PRO A 105 6.25 -2.67 -19.24
CA PRO A 105 5.37 -1.56 -19.58
C PRO A 105 5.07 -0.68 -18.37
N ALA A 106 4.92 0.62 -18.59
CA ALA A 106 4.54 1.55 -17.54
C ALA A 106 3.12 1.21 -17.04
N PHE A 107 2.98 1.13 -15.72
CA PHE A 107 1.69 1.03 -15.04
C PHE A 107 1.71 2.00 -13.86
N ASP A 108 0.60 2.73 -13.67
CA ASP A 108 0.49 3.72 -12.60
C ASP A 108 0.16 3.04 -11.26
N PHE A 109 1.18 2.53 -10.60
CA PHE A 109 1.04 1.95 -9.25
C PHE A 109 0.71 3.00 -8.19
N ASP A 110 1.10 4.27 -8.42
CA ASP A 110 0.86 5.35 -7.47
C ASP A 110 -0.62 5.72 -7.38
N ALA A 111 -1.38 5.58 -8.47
CA ALA A 111 -2.83 5.83 -8.47
C ALA A 111 -3.56 5.00 -7.42
N THR A 112 -3.17 3.73 -7.25
CA THR A 112 -3.71 2.83 -6.22
C THR A 112 -3.42 3.33 -4.82
N HIS A 113 -2.17 3.70 -4.57
CA HIS A 113 -1.72 4.21 -3.29
C HIS A 113 -2.42 5.53 -2.92
N HIS A 114 -2.52 6.45 -3.87
CA HIS A 114 -3.23 7.71 -3.69
C HIS A 114 -4.72 7.52 -3.37
N THR A 115 -5.38 6.54 -4.03
CA THR A 115 -6.81 6.27 -3.77
C THR A 115 -7.03 5.76 -2.34
N PHE A 116 -6.18 4.85 -1.86
CA PHE A 116 -6.21 4.37 -0.48
C PHE A 116 -5.92 5.49 0.53
N GLN A 117 -4.89 6.32 0.27
CA GLN A 117 -4.57 7.48 1.11
C GLN A 117 -5.73 8.47 1.19
N ALA A 118 -6.35 8.80 0.05
CA ALA A 118 -7.47 9.73 0.00
C ALA A 118 -8.67 9.25 0.82
N LEU A 119 -9.04 7.96 0.70
CA LEU A 119 -10.10 7.37 1.51
C LEU A 119 -9.76 7.37 3.00
N THR A 120 -8.51 7.03 3.34
CA THR A 120 -8.04 7.09 4.73
C THR A 120 -8.15 8.50 5.29
N ALA A 121 -7.69 9.51 4.55
CA ALA A 121 -7.77 10.91 4.94
C ALA A 121 -9.22 11.39 5.10
N GLU A 122 -10.13 10.97 4.20
CA GLU A 122 -11.57 11.29 4.28
C GLU A 122 -12.18 10.80 5.60
N ILE A 123 -11.93 9.53 5.95
CA ILE A 123 -12.44 8.93 7.20
C ILE A 123 -11.87 9.64 8.43
N LEU A 124 -10.54 9.89 8.45
CA LEU A 124 -9.88 10.56 9.56
C LEU A 124 -10.33 12.03 9.71
N GLN A 125 -10.59 12.73 8.59
CA GLN A 125 -11.08 14.09 8.60
C GLN A 125 -12.48 14.19 9.25
N GLU A 126 -13.32 13.18 9.10
CA GLU A 126 -14.61 13.10 9.80
C GLU A 126 -14.37 13.03 11.33
N GLY A 127 -13.47 12.17 11.80
CA GLY A 127 -13.15 12.04 13.22
C GLY A 127 -12.54 13.31 13.83
N LEU A 128 -11.76 14.06 13.05
CA LEU A 128 -11.24 15.37 13.48
C LEU A 128 -12.38 16.40 13.63
N LYS A 129 -13.36 16.39 12.71
CA LYS A 129 -14.53 17.29 12.75
C LYS A 129 -15.51 16.96 13.87
N THR A 130 -15.73 15.68 14.16
CA THR A 130 -16.64 15.21 15.20
C THR A 130 -16.03 15.23 16.60
N GLY A 131 -14.70 15.44 16.72
CA GLY A 131 -13.99 15.41 17.99
C GLY A 131 -13.68 13.99 18.51
N GLU A 132 -13.91 12.96 17.72
CA GLU A 132 -13.49 11.58 18.02
C GLU A 132 -11.95 11.47 18.04
N LEU A 133 -11.28 12.22 17.17
CA LEU A 133 -9.83 12.35 17.16
C LEU A 133 -9.38 13.69 17.71
N ARG A 134 -8.22 13.71 18.37
CA ARG A 134 -7.61 14.96 18.85
C ARG A 134 -7.26 15.88 17.67
N PRO A 135 -7.31 17.21 17.85
CA PRO A 135 -6.92 18.15 16.80
C PRO A 135 -5.47 17.95 16.37
N MET A 136 -5.26 17.72 15.07
CA MET A 136 -3.97 17.57 14.41
C MET A 136 -4.12 17.72 12.89
N PRO A 137 -3.04 17.98 12.12
CA PRO A 137 -3.12 17.91 10.66
C PRO A 137 -3.56 16.53 10.20
N VAL A 138 -4.53 16.47 9.29
CA VAL A 138 -5.06 15.20 8.78
C VAL A 138 -3.99 14.39 8.06
N GLU A 139 -3.04 15.04 7.41
CA GLU A 139 -1.90 14.40 6.74
C GLU A 139 -1.06 13.57 7.72
N GLN A 140 -0.82 14.07 8.94
CA GLN A 140 -0.05 13.35 9.95
C GLN A 140 -0.80 12.10 10.43
N ALA A 141 -2.11 12.21 10.67
CA ALA A 141 -2.95 11.08 11.03
C ALA A 141 -3.00 10.04 9.90
N THR A 142 -3.13 10.50 8.66
CA THR A 142 -3.13 9.63 7.47
C THR A 142 -1.82 8.87 7.35
N TRP A 143 -0.67 9.55 7.45
CA TRP A 143 0.63 8.88 7.38
C TRP A 143 0.87 7.90 8.52
N ALA A 144 0.34 8.15 9.71
CA ALA A 144 0.44 7.20 10.82
C ALA A 144 -0.32 5.89 10.52
N VAL A 145 -1.53 5.99 9.97
CA VAL A 145 -2.35 4.82 9.59
C VAL A 145 -1.75 4.10 8.39
N VAL A 146 -1.43 4.84 7.32
CA VAL A 146 -0.85 4.28 6.08
C VAL A 146 0.49 3.62 6.38
N GLY A 147 1.33 4.24 7.20
CA GLY A 147 2.62 3.67 7.62
C GLY A 147 2.45 2.39 8.43
N ALA A 148 1.45 2.31 9.30
CA ALA A 148 1.15 1.10 10.08
C ALA A 148 0.74 -0.07 9.18
N LEU A 149 -0.09 0.18 8.16
CA LEU A 149 -0.46 -0.84 7.19
C LEU A 149 0.75 -1.22 6.32
N ASN A 150 1.46 -0.23 5.77
CA ASN A 150 2.58 -0.49 4.86
C ASN A 150 3.68 -1.32 5.52
N ILE A 151 4.03 -1.05 6.79
CA ILE A 151 5.04 -1.87 7.48
C ILE A 151 4.56 -3.31 7.69
N ALA A 152 3.28 -3.54 7.97
CA ALA A 152 2.73 -4.89 8.10
C ALA A 152 2.81 -5.65 6.76
N LEU A 153 2.47 -5.00 5.65
CA LEU A 153 2.54 -5.58 4.30
C LEU A 153 3.99 -5.83 3.86
N GLU A 154 4.91 -4.91 4.17
CA GLU A 154 6.34 -5.04 3.86
C GLU A 154 6.97 -6.22 4.62
N ILE A 155 6.64 -6.41 5.89
CA ILE A 155 7.11 -7.54 6.68
C ILE A 155 6.60 -8.85 6.06
N ASP A 156 5.32 -8.95 5.70
CA ASP A 156 4.77 -10.16 5.08
C ASP A 156 5.41 -10.47 3.70
N LEU A 157 5.77 -9.42 2.97
CA LEU A 157 6.39 -9.56 1.65
C LEU A 157 7.86 -9.99 1.74
N CYS A 158 8.64 -9.33 2.60
CA CYS A 158 10.10 -9.43 2.65
C CYS A 158 10.62 -10.33 3.78
N HIS A 159 9.85 -10.46 4.87
CA HIS A 159 10.21 -11.19 6.08
C HIS A 159 9.06 -12.04 6.60
N PRO A 160 8.54 -13.02 5.82
CA PRO A 160 7.35 -13.78 6.16
C PRO A 160 7.47 -14.54 7.49
N GLU A 161 8.69 -14.86 7.93
CA GLU A 161 8.96 -15.47 9.25
C GLU A 161 8.68 -14.53 10.43
N GLN A 162 8.58 -13.21 10.18
CA GLN A 162 8.26 -12.17 11.16
C GLN A 162 6.85 -11.61 10.97
N SER A 163 6.04 -12.26 10.14
CA SER A 163 4.69 -11.79 9.82
C SER A 163 3.90 -11.38 11.06
N LEU A 164 3.34 -10.19 11.02
CA LEU A 164 2.47 -9.70 12.08
C LEU A 164 1.10 -10.36 12.03
N GLY A 165 0.67 -10.79 10.86
CA GLY A 165 -0.67 -11.28 10.59
C GLY A 165 -1.76 -10.23 10.89
N ARG A 166 -3.01 -10.58 10.64
CA ARG A 166 -4.16 -9.68 10.89
C ARG A 166 -4.23 -9.19 12.34
N HIS A 167 -3.95 -10.07 13.31
CA HIS A 167 -3.96 -9.67 14.72
C HIS A 167 -2.84 -8.70 15.08
N GLY A 168 -1.67 -8.84 14.45
CA GLY A 168 -0.57 -7.91 14.65
C GLY A 168 -0.86 -6.54 14.05
N LEU A 169 -1.43 -6.50 12.84
CA LEU A 169 -1.92 -5.26 12.22
C LEU A 169 -2.97 -4.57 13.11
N ALA A 170 -3.95 -5.32 13.63
CA ALA A 170 -4.97 -4.75 14.51
C ALA A 170 -4.35 -4.09 15.75
N ARG A 171 -3.40 -4.77 16.44
CA ARG A 171 -2.69 -4.19 17.59
C ARG A 171 -1.86 -2.96 17.22
N LEU A 172 -1.27 -2.95 16.02
CA LEU A 172 -0.50 -1.79 15.54
C LEU A 172 -1.42 -0.59 15.30
N LEU A 173 -2.58 -0.81 14.68
CA LEU A 173 -3.60 0.22 14.51
C LEU A 173 -4.16 0.70 15.86
N ASP A 174 -4.39 -0.20 16.81
CA ASP A 174 -4.79 0.16 18.18
C ASP A 174 -3.78 1.12 18.82
N ALA A 175 -2.48 0.82 18.72
CA ALA A 175 -1.44 1.69 19.25
C ALA A 175 -1.42 3.08 18.55
N VAL A 176 -1.67 3.12 17.22
CA VAL A 176 -1.82 4.38 16.48
C VAL A 176 -3.03 5.16 17.01
N PHE A 177 -4.19 4.52 17.13
CA PHE A 177 -5.41 5.19 17.57
C PHE A 177 -5.33 5.64 19.04
N ASP A 178 -4.70 4.89 19.93
CA ASP A 178 -4.47 5.30 21.31
C ASP A 178 -3.60 6.57 21.39
N GLY A 179 -2.70 6.76 20.42
CA GLY A 179 -1.94 8.01 20.23
C GLY A 179 -2.75 9.14 19.57
N LEU A 180 -3.77 8.84 18.78
CA LEU A 180 -4.63 9.80 18.06
C LEU A 180 -5.86 10.20 18.87
N ALA A 181 -6.34 9.34 19.77
CA ALA A 181 -7.53 9.60 20.57
C ALA A 181 -7.35 10.80 21.51
N VAL A 182 -8.44 11.43 21.91
CA VAL A 182 -8.45 12.47 22.94
C VAL A 182 -8.01 11.84 24.25
N PRO A 183 -6.93 12.30 24.90
CA PRO A 183 -6.50 11.75 26.18
C PRO A 183 -7.59 11.91 27.23
N ALA A 184 -7.89 10.86 27.98
CA ALA A 184 -8.62 11.03 29.24
C ALA A 184 -7.84 12.06 30.10
N ALA A 185 -8.55 13.02 30.68
CA ALA A 185 -7.94 14.15 31.41
C ALA A 185 -6.85 13.67 32.37
N GLY A 186 -5.60 14.06 32.15
CA GLY A 186 -4.49 13.81 33.06
C GLY A 186 -3.19 13.22 32.51
N ARG A 187 -3.09 12.81 31.23
CA ARG A 187 -1.82 12.34 30.68
C ARG A 187 -1.02 13.49 30.03
N PRO A 188 0.20 13.82 30.52
CA PRO A 188 1.05 14.80 29.86
C PRO A 188 1.54 14.28 28.50
N ARG A 189 1.53 15.15 27.48
CA ARG A 189 2.07 14.84 26.15
C ARG A 189 3.59 14.74 26.19
N PRO A 190 4.22 13.72 25.58
CA PRO A 190 5.65 13.77 25.32
C PRO A 190 5.95 14.97 24.41
N ARG A 191 6.88 15.84 24.86
CA ARG A 191 7.37 16.95 24.03
C ARG A 191 8.48 16.41 23.13
N LEU A 192 8.31 16.55 21.81
CA LEU A 192 9.41 16.38 20.89
C LEU A 192 10.47 17.46 21.13
N PRO A 193 11.78 17.16 20.98
CA PRO A 193 12.81 18.19 20.99
C PRO A 193 12.48 19.23 19.93
N SER A 194 12.44 20.51 20.33
CA SER A 194 12.27 21.59 19.37
C SER A 194 13.48 21.61 18.43
N ASP A 195 13.25 21.66 17.13
CA ASP A 195 14.28 21.97 16.13
C ASP A 195 15.01 23.23 16.54
N ARG A 196 16.23 23.09 17.04
CA ARG A 196 17.12 24.23 17.20
C ARG A 196 17.50 24.67 15.79
N SER A 197 16.85 25.71 15.33
CA SER A 197 17.23 26.50 14.16
C SER A 197 18.75 26.58 14.05
N SER A 198 19.30 26.01 12.99
CA SER A 198 20.68 26.22 12.57
C SER A 198 20.83 27.70 12.13
N ALA A 199 21.16 28.56 13.06
CA ALA A 199 21.66 29.90 12.78
C ALA A 199 23.03 29.74 12.08
N THR A 200 23.03 29.76 10.79
CA THR A 200 24.25 29.82 9.93
C THR A 200 24.89 31.20 10.17
N THR A 201 25.93 31.25 10.99
CA THR A 201 26.80 32.41 11.13
C THR A 201 27.64 32.53 9.85
N THR A 202 27.23 33.40 8.96
CA THR A 202 28.04 33.83 7.83
C THR A 202 29.19 34.70 8.36
N LYS A 203 30.38 34.10 8.58
CA LYS A 203 31.62 34.85 8.79
C LYS A 203 32.08 35.45 7.45
N GLY A 204 31.95 36.74 7.33
CA GLY A 204 32.51 37.47 6.22
C GLY A 204 34.02 37.32 6.19
N VAL A 205 34.54 36.95 5.02
CA VAL A 205 35.97 37.06 4.68
C VAL A 205 36.17 38.46 4.11
N ARG A 206 36.86 39.31 4.88
CA ARG A 206 37.50 40.52 4.33
C ARG A 206 38.94 40.20 3.97
N ARG A 207 39.27 40.64 2.74
CA ARG A 207 40.58 40.77 2.08
C ARG A 207 41.09 39.54 1.34
#